data_49d02d972ef6c3a44b310d38b5df5d32
#
_entry.id   49d02d972ef6c3a44b310d38b5df5d32
#
_cell.length_a   1.000
_cell.length_b   1.000
_cell.length_c   1.000
_cell.angle_alpha   90.00
_cell.angle_beta   90.00
_cell.angle_gamma   90.00
#
_symmetry.space_group_name_H-M   'P 1'
#
loop_
_entity.id
_entity.type
_entity.pdbx_description
1 polymer ?
#
loop_
_entity_poly.entity_id
_entity_poly.type
_entity_poly.pdbx_seq_one_letter_code
_entity_poly.pdbx_strand_id
1 'polypeptide(L)'
;MEHWGNAVEQAAHAARNMLADPDDQQPYEHLPAFWSSQFGINIKLVGLPAGADSIAVVQGSRAARRFLAVYGRSGRSIAAVSFDQARWLPAYAQAIAAGSAFPPITDATDQPRIEIAAPGFPQPRAAAPTPRAAETVHA
;
A
#
# COMPACT_ATOMS: atom_id res chain seq x y z
N MET A 1 11.92 -3.65 0.97
CA MET A 1 10.79 -3.78 1.93
C MET A 1 11.13 -4.92 2.89
N GLU A 2 11.25 -4.62 4.14
CA GLU A 2 11.57 -5.59 5.19
C GLU A 2 10.27 -6.27 5.66
N HIS A 3 9.94 -7.38 5.06
CA HIS A 3 8.77 -8.17 5.40
C HIS A 3 9.06 -9.65 5.13
N TRP A 4 8.56 -10.54 5.99
CA TRP A 4 8.81 -11.98 5.92
C TRP A 4 8.52 -12.58 4.53
N GLY A 5 7.38 -12.27 3.93
CA GLY A 5 7.02 -12.78 2.61
C GLY A 5 8.03 -12.37 1.52
N ASN A 6 8.48 -11.13 1.53
CA ASN A 6 9.49 -10.66 0.59
C ASN A 6 10.85 -11.35 0.80
N ALA A 7 11.23 -11.61 2.05
CA ALA A 7 12.47 -12.33 2.35
C ALA A 7 12.43 -13.77 1.84
N VAL A 8 11.31 -14.47 1.97
CA VAL A 8 11.12 -15.85 1.46
C VAL A 8 11.23 -15.87 -0.06
N GLU A 9 10.55 -14.94 -0.76
CA GLU A 9 10.58 -14.86 -2.23
C GLU A 9 11.98 -14.52 -2.74
N GLN A 10 12.69 -13.59 -2.09
CA GLN A 10 14.08 -13.27 -2.43
C GLN A 10 15.00 -14.48 -2.23
N ALA A 11 14.87 -15.20 -1.13
CA ALA A 11 15.69 -16.38 -0.85
C ALA A 11 15.45 -17.48 -1.89
N ALA A 12 14.18 -17.74 -2.23
CA ALA A 12 13.83 -18.74 -3.25
C ALA A 12 14.35 -18.34 -4.64
N HIS A 13 14.29 -17.05 -5.00
CA HIS A 13 14.84 -16.54 -6.24
C HIS A 13 16.36 -16.64 -6.28
N ALA A 14 17.04 -16.22 -5.22
CA ALA A 14 18.49 -16.33 -5.12
C ALA A 14 18.97 -17.78 -5.23
N ALA A 15 18.30 -18.72 -4.55
CA ALA A 15 18.63 -20.13 -4.63
C ALA A 15 18.51 -20.68 -6.07
N ARG A 16 17.46 -20.29 -6.82
CA ARG A 16 17.33 -20.67 -8.24
C ARG A 16 18.47 -20.12 -9.09
N ASN A 17 18.80 -18.83 -8.91
CA ASN A 17 19.90 -18.21 -9.66
C ASN A 17 21.29 -18.79 -9.32
N MET A 18 21.50 -19.24 -8.07
CA MET A 18 22.74 -19.90 -7.70
C MET A 18 22.93 -21.28 -8.38
N LEU A 19 21.85 -21.92 -8.80
CA LEU A 19 21.86 -23.22 -9.47
C LEU A 19 21.75 -23.10 -10.99
N ALA A 20 21.44 -21.92 -11.52
CA ALA A 20 21.34 -21.67 -12.95
C ALA A 20 22.71 -21.36 -13.57
N ASP A 21 22.85 -21.64 -14.87
CA ASP A 21 24.00 -21.15 -15.63
C ASP A 21 24.01 -19.60 -15.66
N PRO A 22 25.17 -18.95 -15.76
CA PRO A 22 25.28 -17.49 -15.73
C PRO A 22 24.35 -16.78 -16.72
N ASP A 23 24.17 -17.33 -17.90
CA ASP A 23 23.34 -16.76 -18.97
C ASP A 23 21.83 -16.96 -18.73
N ASP A 24 21.44 -17.86 -17.81
CA ASP A 24 20.06 -18.19 -17.46
C ASP A 24 19.60 -17.48 -16.17
N GLN A 25 20.48 -16.75 -15.52
CA GLN A 25 20.13 -16.00 -14.32
C GLN A 25 19.12 -14.90 -14.63
N GLN A 26 18.11 -14.77 -13.78
CA GLN A 26 17.02 -13.82 -13.95
C GLN A 26 17.09 -12.71 -12.88
N PRO A 27 16.73 -11.47 -13.23
CA PRO A 27 16.57 -10.40 -12.23
C PRO A 27 15.41 -10.71 -11.29
N TYR A 28 15.47 -10.18 -10.06
CA TYR A 28 14.39 -10.30 -9.10
C TYR A 28 13.32 -9.23 -9.37
N GLU A 29 12.19 -9.64 -9.95
CA GLU A 29 11.08 -8.76 -10.36
C GLU A 29 9.78 -8.99 -9.57
N HIS A 30 9.87 -9.64 -8.41
CA HIS A 30 8.69 -9.93 -7.60
C HIS A 30 8.04 -8.64 -7.08
N LEU A 31 6.72 -8.53 -7.26
CA LEU A 31 5.92 -7.45 -6.69
C LEU A 31 5.76 -7.69 -5.18
N PRO A 32 6.43 -6.90 -4.32
CA PRO A 32 6.41 -7.17 -2.88
C PRO A 32 5.01 -6.99 -2.30
N ALA A 33 4.68 -7.84 -1.33
CA ALA A 33 3.43 -7.78 -0.59
C ALA A 33 3.69 -7.60 0.90
N PHE A 34 2.75 -6.96 1.58
CA PHE A 34 2.76 -6.73 3.01
C PHE A 34 1.36 -6.92 3.58
N TRP A 35 1.27 -7.41 4.81
CA TRP A 35 0.02 -7.44 5.55
C TRP A 35 0.24 -7.10 7.03
N SER A 36 -0.77 -6.52 7.64
CA SER A 36 -0.83 -6.22 9.06
C SER A 36 -2.28 -6.23 9.53
N SER A 37 -2.51 -6.50 10.80
CA SER A 37 -3.82 -6.31 11.44
C SER A 37 -3.63 -5.35 12.61
N GLN A 38 -4.31 -4.21 12.57
CA GLN A 38 -4.18 -3.15 13.56
C GLN A 38 -5.56 -2.59 13.90
N PHE A 39 -5.88 -2.52 15.20
CA PHE A 39 -7.17 -1.98 15.69
C PHE A 39 -8.40 -2.62 15.03
N GLY A 40 -8.33 -3.93 14.75
CA GLY A 40 -9.42 -4.67 14.08
C GLY A 40 -9.52 -4.42 12.57
N ILE A 41 -8.58 -3.71 11.96
CA ILE A 41 -8.53 -3.45 10.52
C ILE A 41 -7.43 -4.30 9.89
N ASN A 42 -7.78 -5.04 8.82
CA ASN A 42 -6.80 -5.76 8.03
C ASN A 42 -6.21 -4.85 6.95
N ILE A 43 -4.92 -4.61 7.04
CA ILE A 43 -4.18 -3.81 6.07
C ILE A 43 -3.38 -4.76 5.19
N LYS A 44 -3.56 -4.64 3.87
CA LYS A 44 -2.75 -5.37 2.89
C LYS A 44 -2.24 -4.41 1.84
N LEU A 45 -0.99 -4.61 1.42
CA LEU A 45 -0.33 -3.78 0.43
C LEU A 45 0.36 -4.66 -0.59
N VAL A 46 0.37 -4.23 -1.83
CA VAL A 46 1.20 -4.76 -2.92
C VAL A 46 1.96 -3.61 -3.59
N GLY A 47 3.17 -3.88 -4.03
CA GLY A 47 4.05 -2.88 -4.64
C GLY A 47 4.85 -2.06 -3.63
N LEU A 48 5.46 -1.00 -4.10
CA LEU A 48 6.33 -0.10 -3.33
C LEU A 48 5.79 1.33 -3.39
N PRO A 49 5.13 1.83 -2.33
CA PRO A 49 4.56 3.18 -2.31
C PRO A 49 5.61 4.28 -2.12
N ALA A 50 6.86 3.92 -1.78
CA ALA A 50 7.92 4.89 -1.59
C ALA A 50 8.19 5.66 -2.89
N GLY A 51 8.21 6.99 -2.79
CA GLY A 51 8.39 7.88 -3.94
C GLY A 51 7.14 8.09 -4.78
N ALA A 52 5.96 7.71 -4.28
CA ALA A 52 4.70 8.08 -4.91
C ALA A 52 4.50 9.60 -4.89
N ASP A 53 4.01 10.14 -6.00
CA ASP A 53 3.62 11.54 -6.18
C ASP A 53 2.10 11.73 -6.17
N SER A 54 1.35 10.64 -6.24
CA SER A 54 -0.11 10.65 -6.36
C SER A 54 -0.75 9.49 -5.60
N ILE A 55 -1.95 9.72 -5.05
CA ILE A 55 -2.75 8.70 -4.37
C ILE A 55 -4.23 8.88 -4.78
N ALA A 56 -4.90 7.78 -5.10
CA ALA A 56 -6.33 7.76 -5.38
C ALA A 56 -7.03 6.66 -4.57
N VAL A 57 -8.16 6.97 -3.94
CA VAL A 57 -9.06 5.96 -3.38
C VAL A 57 -9.95 5.46 -4.51
N VAL A 58 -9.79 4.18 -4.86
CA VAL A 58 -10.41 3.58 -6.05
C VAL A 58 -11.54 2.60 -5.70
N GLN A 59 -11.61 2.14 -4.44
CA GLN A 59 -12.66 1.27 -3.94
C GLN A 59 -13.05 1.69 -2.53
N GLY A 60 -14.34 1.64 -2.20
CA GLY A 60 -14.85 1.98 -0.88
C GLY A 60 -14.69 3.45 -0.51
N SER A 61 -14.62 3.78 0.78
CA SER A 61 -14.41 5.14 1.26
C SER A 61 -13.64 5.21 2.58
N ARG A 62 -12.90 6.31 2.77
CA ARG A 62 -12.20 6.58 4.04
C ARG A 62 -13.18 6.78 5.20
N ALA A 63 -14.34 7.37 4.94
CA ALA A 63 -15.37 7.57 5.97
C ALA A 63 -15.89 6.23 6.52
N ALA A 64 -16.03 5.22 5.67
CA ALA A 64 -16.41 3.86 6.08
C ALA A 64 -15.25 3.08 6.71
N ARG A 65 -14.02 3.61 6.74
CA ARG A 65 -12.76 2.93 7.14
C ARG A 65 -12.51 1.63 6.37
N ARG A 66 -13.12 1.50 5.21
CA ARG A 66 -13.05 0.33 4.35
C ARG A 66 -12.86 0.80 2.92
N PHE A 67 -11.61 0.73 2.44
CA PHE A 67 -11.24 1.27 1.14
C PHE A 67 -9.96 0.62 0.59
N LEU A 68 -9.74 0.82 -0.70
CA LEU A 68 -8.48 0.54 -1.37
C LEU A 68 -7.99 1.82 -2.04
N ALA A 69 -6.74 2.17 -1.77
CA ALA A 69 -6.06 3.28 -2.40
C ALA A 69 -4.91 2.78 -3.27
N VAL A 70 -4.73 3.42 -4.43
CA VAL A 70 -3.62 3.18 -5.35
C VAL A 70 -2.65 4.35 -5.28
N TYR A 71 -1.38 4.04 -5.33
CA TYR A 71 -0.27 4.99 -5.36
C TYR A 71 0.26 5.07 -6.77
N GLY A 72 0.46 6.30 -7.24
CA GLY A 72 1.02 6.61 -8.55
C GLY A 72 2.39 7.26 -8.45
N ARG A 73 3.19 7.10 -9.50
CA ARG A 73 4.43 7.82 -9.72
C ARG A 73 4.61 8.06 -11.22
N SER A 74 4.81 9.32 -11.60
CA SER A 74 5.01 9.71 -13.01
C SER A 74 3.92 9.14 -13.93
N GLY A 75 2.67 9.21 -13.49
CA GLY A 75 1.51 8.74 -14.25
C GLY A 75 1.33 7.22 -14.34
N ARG A 76 2.07 6.42 -13.56
CA ARG A 76 1.94 4.96 -13.49
C ARG A 76 1.56 4.49 -12.10
N SER A 77 0.78 3.43 -12.01
CA SER A 77 0.43 2.78 -10.75
C SER A 77 1.60 1.95 -10.24
N ILE A 78 2.02 2.17 -8.98
CA ILE A 78 3.22 1.52 -8.39
C ILE A 78 2.93 0.71 -7.13
N ALA A 79 1.82 0.98 -6.46
CA ALA A 79 1.41 0.21 -5.28
C ALA A 79 -0.10 0.36 -5.05
N ALA A 80 -0.66 -0.58 -4.29
CA ALA A 80 -2.03 -0.48 -3.80
C ALA A 80 -2.10 -0.93 -2.34
N VAL A 81 -2.84 -0.19 -1.51
CA VAL A 81 -3.10 -0.52 -0.11
C VAL A 81 -4.59 -0.72 0.12
N SER A 82 -4.92 -1.79 0.81
CA SER A 82 -6.29 -2.15 1.18
C SER A 82 -6.49 -2.02 2.69
N PHE A 83 -7.57 -1.39 3.08
CA PHE A 83 -8.14 -1.40 4.44
C PHE A 83 -9.46 -2.16 4.39
N ASP A 84 -9.47 -3.44 4.81
CA ASP A 84 -10.63 -4.36 4.75
C ASP A 84 -11.28 -4.52 3.36
N GLN A 85 -10.55 -4.21 2.27
CA GLN A 85 -10.99 -4.34 0.87
C GLN A 85 -10.08 -5.27 0.05
N ALA A 86 -9.48 -6.27 0.71
CA ALA A 86 -8.47 -7.15 0.11
C ALA A 86 -8.97 -7.93 -1.12
N ARG A 87 -10.28 -8.11 -1.28
CA ARG A 87 -10.88 -8.79 -2.44
C ARG A 87 -10.50 -8.15 -3.77
N TRP A 88 -10.26 -6.83 -3.78
CA TRP A 88 -9.89 -6.09 -4.98
C TRP A 88 -8.39 -6.09 -5.27
N LEU A 89 -7.58 -6.40 -4.26
CA LEU A 89 -6.11 -6.29 -4.35
C LEU A 89 -5.49 -7.10 -5.50
N PRO A 90 -5.96 -8.32 -5.85
CA PRO A 90 -5.38 -9.07 -6.96
C PRO A 90 -5.50 -8.36 -8.32
N ALA A 91 -6.64 -7.71 -8.59
CA ALA A 91 -6.83 -6.96 -9.84
C ALA A 91 -5.87 -5.77 -9.94
N TYR A 92 -5.67 -5.04 -8.82
CA TYR A 92 -4.71 -3.93 -8.79
C TYR A 92 -3.26 -4.40 -8.82
N ALA A 93 -2.94 -5.56 -8.22
CA ALA A 93 -1.62 -6.16 -8.33
C ALA A 93 -1.26 -6.48 -9.79
N GLN A 94 -2.21 -7.04 -10.55
CA GLN A 94 -2.02 -7.29 -11.99
C GLN A 94 -1.82 -5.98 -12.77
N ALA A 95 -2.62 -4.95 -12.49
CA ALA A 95 -2.49 -3.64 -13.14
C ALA A 95 -1.14 -2.99 -12.85
N ILE A 96 -0.64 -3.09 -11.60
CA ILE A 96 0.68 -2.57 -11.20
C ILE A 96 1.79 -3.35 -11.92
N ALA A 97 1.73 -4.68 -11.95
CA ALA A 97 2.70 -5.52 -12.64
C ALA A 97 2.74 -5.23 -14.16
N ALA A 98 1.59 -4.90 -14.75
CA ALA A 98 1.49 -4.49 -16.15
C ALA A 98 1.91 -3.03 -16.41
N GLY A 99 2.30 -2.27 -15.38
CA GLY A 99 2.68 -0.86 -15.51
C GLY A 99 1.53 0.06 -15.94
N SER A 100 0.29 -0.25 -15.52
CA SER A 100 -0.91 0.50 -15.89
C SER A 100 -0.82 1.97 -15.52
N ALA A 101 -1.53 2.82 -16.31
CA ALA A 101 -1.65 4.24 -16.02
C ALA A 101 -2.28 4.50 -14.64
N PHE A 102 -1.94 5.63 -14.05
CA PHE A 102 -2.53 6.12 -12.80
C PHE A 102 -3.51 7.25 -13.08
N PRO A 103 -4.70 7.30 -12.45
CA PRO A 103 -5.27 6.21 -11.64
C PRO A 103 -5.73 5.05 -12.51
N PRO A 104 -5.62 3.79 -12.04
CA PRO A 104 -6.05 2.64 -12.82
C PRO A 104 -7.58 2.64 -12.93
N ILE A 105 -8.09 2.37 -14.12
CA ILE A 105 -9.51 2.17 -14.37
C ILE A 105 -9.80 0.68 -14.29
N THR A 106 -10.76 0.31 -13.45
CA THR A 106 -11.27 -1.06 -13.36
C THR A 106 -12.75 -1.08 -13.69
N ASP A 107 -13.20 -2.11 -14.38
CA ASP A 107 -14.62 -2.27 -14.75
C ASP A 107 -15.51 -2.59 -13.54
N ALA A 108 -14.90 -3.06 -12.45
CA ALA A 108 -15.56 -3.40 -11.21
C ALA A 108 -15.13 -2.45 -10.09
N THR A 109 -16.10 -1.82 -9.42
CA THR A 109 -15.86 -0.87 -8.34
C THR A 109 -16.98 -0.91 -7.31
N ASP A 110 -16.65 -0.71 -6.04
CA ASP A 110 -17.64 -0.51 -4.97
C ASP A 110 -18.23 0.90 -5.00
N GLN A 111 -17.53 1.83 -5.66
CA GLN A 111 -17.97 3.22 -5.81
C GLN A 111 -17.69 3.73 -7.22
N PRO A 112 -18.63 4.50 -7.79
CA PRO A 112 -18.49 5.03 -9.15
C PRO A 112 -17.52 6.21 -9.28
N ARG A 113 -16.97 6.71 -8.16
CA ARG A 113 -16.08 7.88 -8.15
C ARG A 113 -14.74 7.57 -7.52
N ILE A 114 -13.69 8.01 -8.18
CA ILE A 114 -12.32 8.00 -7.68
C ILE A 114 -12.11 9.27 -6.86
N GLU A 115 -11.73 9.12 -5.59
CA GLU A 115 -11.28 10.25 -4.76
C GLU A 115 -9.77 10.40 -4.95
N ILE A 116 -9.35 11.44 -5.66
CA ILE A 116 -7.93 11.76 -5.81
C ILE A 116 -7.51 12.59 -4.60
N ALA A 117 -6.57 12.07 -3.83
CA ALA A 117 -5.95 12.83 -2.75
C ALA A 117 -4.92 13.82 -3.34
N ALA A 118 -4.89 15.04 -2.77
CA ALA A 118 -3.84 15.99 -3.11
C ALA A 118 -2.45 15.41 -2.76
N PRO A 119 -1.41 15.69 -3.57
CA PRO A 119 -0.06 15.24 -3.26
C PRO A 119 0.38 15.83 -1.92
N GLY A 120 0.68 14.97 -0.97
CA GLY A 120 1.10 15.30 0.38
C GLY A 120 0.72 14.19 1.35
N PHE A 121 1.71 13.60 2.01
CA PHE A 121 1.44 12.68 3.11
C PHE A 121 0.64 13.42 4.19
N PRO A 122 -0.42 12.81 4.76
CA PRO A 122 -1.08 13.41 5.91
C PRO A 122 -0.02 13.59 7.01
N GLN A 123 0.23 14.85 7.38
CA GLN A 123 1.06 15.17 8.54
C GLN A 123 0.47 14.43 9.74
N PRO A 124 1.28 13.77 10.58
CA PRO A 124 0.79 13.19 11.80
C PRO A 124 0.09 14.30 12.59
N ARG A 125 -1.18 14.09 12.92
CA ARG A 125 -1.97 15.02 13.71
C ARG A 125 -1.19 15.28 14.99
N ALA A 126 -0.78 16.54 15.23
CA ALA A 126 -0.13 16.92 16.45
C ALA A 126 -0.95 16.37 17.62
N ALA A 127 -0.30 15.63 18.52
CA ALA A 127 -0.94 15.09 19.70
C ALA A 127 -1.59 16.27 20.45
N ALA A 128 -2.87 16.13 20.80
CA ALA A 128 -3.56 17.13 21.62
C ALA A 128 -2.76 17.33 22.91
N PRO A 129 -2.56 18.57 23.38
CA PRO A 129 -1.83 18.81 24.61
C PRO A 129 -2.52 18.08 25.76
N THR A 130 -1.75 17.28 26.47
CA THR A 130 -2.20 16.58 27.68
C THR A 130 -2.74 17.63 28.67
N PRO A 131 -3.97 17.49 29.20
CA PRO A 131 -4.49 18.43 30.18
C PRO A 131 -3.57 18.42 31.40
N ARG A 132 -3.03 19.61 31.74
CA ARG A 132 -2.21 19.83 32.91
C ARG A 132 -3.05 19.50 34.15
N ALA A 133 -2.57 18.58 34.97
CA ALA A 133 -3.20 18.22 36.24
C ALA A 133 -3.37 19.53 37.05
N ALA A 134 -4.61 19.79 37.51
CA ALA A 134 -4.91 20.91 38.39
C ALA A 134 -4.16 20.69 39.70
N GLU A 135 -3.23 21.59 40.02
CA GLU A 135 -2.63 21.68 41.35
C GLU A 135 -3.71 22.03 42.34
N THR A 136 -4.04 21.08 43.22
CA THR A 136 -4.90 21.35 44.39
C THR A 136 -4.09 22.08 45.41
N VAL A 137 -4.28 23.38 45.49
CA VAL A 137 -3.76 24.19 46.62
C VAL A 137 -4.64 23.89 47.81
N HIS A 138 -4.08 23.22 48.82
CA HIS A 138 -4.68 23.14 50.15
C HIS A 138 -4.27 24.39 50.95
N ALA A 139 -5.29 25.13 51.38
CA ALA A 139 -5.18 26.20 52.41
C ALA A 139 -5.18 25.59 53.79
#